data_6d526ea20bf24ba8e10c8ce956b098e6
#
_entry.id   6d526ea20bf24ba8e10c8ce956b098e6
#
_cell.length_a   1.000
_cell.length_b   1.000
_cell.length_c   1.000
_cell.angle_alpha   90.00
_cell.angle_beta   90.00
_cell.angle_gamma   90.00
#
_symmetry.space_group_name_H-M   'P 1'
#
loop_
_entity.id
_entity.type
_entity.pdbx_description
1 polymer ?
#
loop_
_entity_poly.entity_id
_entity_poly.type
_entity_poly.pdbx_seq_one_letter_code
_entity_poly.pdbx_strand_id
1 'polypeptide(L)'
;GDPDNFSFMFVGDPQIGSSYKQKNAESNGKKLGNDLAARNDSYNWNVTLNKAMEQHPEIDFLVSPGDQVSVKGNEDAKDLKEQEDQYSGYLSASVLRNLPQAVAIGNHDCSSASYQNHFNNPNPFLEESTPTPAGNGYFYSYGNALFIVINANNYNAADHKALIEKAIKENPNAKWRIVVMHQDIY
;
A
#
# COMPACT_ATOMS: atom_id res chain seq x y z
N GLY A 1 -22.70 1.08 7.48
CA GLY A 1 -22.99 0.43 6.20
C GLY A 1 -23.62 -0.94 6.39
N ASP A 2 -24.19 -1.47 5.34
CA ASP A 2 -24.68 -2.84 5.32
C ASP A 2 -23.47 -3.80 5.28
N PRO A 3 -23.28 -4.69 6.27
CA PRO A 3 -22.14 -5.59 6.30
C PRO A 3 -22.12 -6.61 5.16
N ASP A 4 -23.23 -6.80 4.47
CA ASP A 4 -23.36 -7.70 3.33
C ASP A 4 -23.22 -6.97 1.97
N ASN A 5 -23.16 -5.63 1.97
CA ASN A 5 -23.08 -4.82 0.76
C ASN A 5 -22.13 -3.63 0.98
N PHE A 6 -20.91 -3.77 0.52
CA PHE A 6 -19.88 -2.75 0.58
C PHE A 6 -19.08 -2.70 -0.72
N SER A 7 -18.44 -1.56 -0.95
CA SER A 7 -17.58 -1.33 -2.11
C SER A 7 -16.19 -0.89 -1.67
N PHE A 8 -15.17 -1.33 -2.37
CA PHE A 8 -13.81 -0.85 -2.13
C PHE A 8 -13.09 -0.53 -3.43
N MET A 9 -12.20 0.43 -3.35
CA MET A 9 -11.32 0.79 -4.45
C MET A 9 -10.04 -0.04 -4.36
N PHE A 10 -9.65 -0.70 -5.45
CA PHE A 10 -8.39 -1.43 -5.56
C PHE A 10 -7.45 -0.69 -6.50
N VAL A 11 -6.37 -0.13 -5.97
CA VAL A 11 -5.43 0.70 -6.75
C VAL A 11 -4.01 0.39 -6.34
N GLY A 12 -3.23 -0.17 -7.26
CA GLY A 12 -1.84 -0.51 -7.05
C GLY A 12 -0.85 0.47 -7.65
N ASP A 13 0.39 0.38 -7.18
CA ASP A 13 1.56 1.00 -7.78
C ASP A 13 1.42 2.51 -8.04
N PRO A 14 0.95 3.30 -7.07
CA PRO A 14 0.97 4.75 -7.26
C PRO A 14 2.39 5.28 -7.40
N GLN A 15 3.38 4.57 -6.85
CA GLN A 15 4.82 4.82 -6.99
C GLN A 15 5.17 6.31 -7.02
N ILE A 16 4.74 7.04 -5.96
CA ILE A 16 5.03 8.46 -5.84
C ILE A 16 6.53 8.71 -6.01
N GLY A 17 6.89 9.57 -6.95
CA GLY A 17 8.27 9.86 -7.32
C GLY A 17 8.72 9.20 -8.63
N SER A 18 7.95 8.28 -9.22
CA SER A 18 8.36 7.51 -10.40
C SER A 18 8.48 8.35 -11.66
N SER A 19 7.82 9.51 -11.74
CA SER A 19 7.80 10.34 -12.95
C SER A 19 9.18 10.91 -13.34
N TYR A 20 10.17 10.91 -12.45
CA TYR A 20 11.54 11.31 -12.80
C TYR A 20 12.17 10.39 -13.88
N LYS A 21 11.67 9.16 -14.03
CA LYS A 21 12.13 8.19 -15.03
C LYS A 21 11.51 8.42 -16.41
N GLN A 22 10.49 9.24 -16.51
CA GLN A 22 9.81 9.50 -17.79
C GLN A 22 10.72 10.33 -18.71
N LYS A 23 10.93 9.86 -19.93
CA LYS A 23 11.85 10.48 -20.90
C LYS A 23 11.54 11.96 -21.21
N ASN A 24 10.29 12.37 -21.02
CA ASN A 24 9.80 13.72 -21.32
C ASN A 24 9.39 14.48 -20.04
N ALA A 25 9.75 13.98 -18.86
CA ALA A 25 9.49 14.67 -17.60
C ALA A 25 10.48 15.83 -17.44
N GLU A 26 10.24 16.92 -18.17
CA GLU A 26 11.03 18.15 -18.10
C GLU A 26 10.16 19.30 -17.62
N SER A 27 10.68 20.10 -16.71
CA SER A 27 10.11 21.40 -16.37
C SER A 27 11.14 22.48 -16.71
N ASN A 28 10.75 23.44 -17.56
CA ASN A 28 11.62 24.53 -18.03
C ASN A 28 12.94 24.02 -18.67
N GLY A 29 12.90 22.96 -19.48
CA GLY A 29 14.06 22.40 -20.17
C GLY A 29 15.05 21.66 -19.28
N LYS A 30 14.67 21.37 -18.01
CA LYS A 30 15.46 20.56 -17.08
C LYS A 30 14.70 19.29 -16.75
N LYS A 31 15.43 18.18 -16.64
CA LYS A 31 14.84 16.93 -16.12
C LYS A 31 14.24 17.19 -14.73
N LEU A 32 13.07 16.62 -14.49
CA LEU A 32 12.47 16.63 -13.16
C LEU A 32 13.44 15.98 -12.18
N GLY A 33 13.84 16.73 -11.15
CA GLY A 33 14.50 16.15 -9.98
C GLY A 33 13.51 15.32 -9.17
N ASN A 34 14.01 14.47 -8.27
CA ASN A 34 13.19 13.58 -7.45
C ASN A 34 12.10 14.34 -6.67
N ASP A 35 12.42 15.51 -6.13
CA ASP A 35 11.47 16.34 -5.36
C ASP A 35 10.29 16.83 -6.24
N LEU A 36 10.58 17.23 -7.48
CA LEU A 36 9.52 17.65 -8.42
C LEU A 36 8.71 16.46 -8.90
N ALA A 37 9.31 15.29 -9.07
CA ALA A 37 8.62 14.07 -9.43
C ALA A 37 7.64 13.66 -8.32
N ALA A 38 8.08 13.63 -7.08
CA ALA A 38 7.21 13.31 -5.94
C ALA A 38 6.01 14.28 -5.86
N ARG A 39 6.25 15.58 -6.03
CA ARG A 39 5.18 16.59 -6.05
C ARG A 39 4.20 16.39 -7.20
N ASN A 40 4.70 16.14 -8.41
CA ASN A 40 3.87 15.90 -9.59
C ASN A 40 2.99 14.65 -9.41
N ASP A 41 3.58 13.57 -8.92
CA ASP A 41 2.87 12.31 -8.74
C ASP A 41 1.86 12.40 -7.60
N SER A 42 2.17 13.11 -6.53
CA SER A 42 1.22 13.40 -5.45
C SER A 42 -0.01 14.16 -5.94
N TYR A 43 0.20 15.15 -6.83
CA TYR A 43 -0.91 15.87 -7.45
C TYR A 43 -1.78 14.92 -8.31
N ASN A 44 -1.15 14.13 -9.17
CA ASN A 44 -1.86 13.18 -10.03
C ASN A 44 -2.59 12.10 -9.22
N TRP A 45 -1.96 11.60 -8.15
CA TRP A 45 -2.57 10.66 -7.21
C TRP A 45 -3.83 11.26 -6.57
N ASN A 46 -3.72 12.47 -6.03
CA ASN A 46 -4.86 13.17 -5.47
C ASN A 46 -5.99 13.37 -6.49
N VAL A 47 -5.67 13.75 -7.73
CA VAL A 47 -6.67 13.90 -8.81
C VAL A 47 -7.33 12.57 -9.13
N THR A 48 -6.56 11.49 -9.23
CA THR A 48 -7.07 10.14 -9.54
C THR A 48 -8.06 9.67 -8.47
N LEU A 49 -7.70 9.77 -7.19
CA LEU A 49 -8.57 9.35 -6.11
C LEU A 49 -9.85 10.20 -6.01
N ASN A 50 -9.72 11.51 -6.17
CA ASN A 50 -10.90 12.40 -6.15
C ASN A 50 -11.85 12.08 -7.31
N LYS A 51 -11.32 11.81 -8.51
CA LYS A 51 -12.15 11.42 -9.66
C LYS A 51 -12.85 10.08 -9.45
N ALA A 52 -12.17 9.11 -8.85
CA ALA A 52 -12.79 7.84 -8.51
C ALA A 52 -13.94 8.03 -7.51
N MET A 53 -13.73 8.82 -6.46
CA MET A 53 -14.78 9.10 -5.47
C MET A 53 -15.92 9.97 -6.00
N GLU A 54 -15.68 10.85 -6.98
CA GLU A 54 -16.74 11.58 -7.68
C GLU A 54 -17.66 10.64 -8.46
N GLN A 55 -17.10 9.58 -9.07
CA GLN A 55 -17.85 8.61 -9.85
C GLN A 55 -18.47 7.50 -8.99
N HIS A 56 -17.84 7.16 -7.88
CA HIS A 56 -18.17 6.07 -6.97
C HIS A 56 -18.18 6.52 -5.52
N PRO A 57 -19.13 7.40 -5.13
CA PRO A 57 -19.21 7.90 -3.76
C PRO A 57 -19.58 6.83 -2.72
N GLU A 58 -20.04 5.66 -3.18
CA GLU A 58 -20.37 4.50 -2.36
C GLU A 58 -19.15 3.71 -1.85
N ILE A 59 -17.91 4.06 -2.26
CA ILE A 59 -16.70 3.35 -1.84
C ILE A 59 -16.46 3.56 -0.35
N ASP A 60 -16.37 2.47 0.40
CA ASP A 60 -16.17 2.45 1.84
C ASP A 60 -14.70 2.55 2.25
N PHE A 61 -13.77 1.99 1.46
CA PHE A 61 -12.33 2.01 1.74
C PHE A 61 -11.48 1.76 0.50
N LEU A 62 -10.18 2.02 0.63
CA LEU A 62 -9.18 1.78 -0.40
C LEU A 62 -8.30 0.58 -0.02
N VAL A 63 -8.00 -0.27 -0.99
CA VAL A 63 -6.99 -1.33 -0.89
C VAL A 63 -5.87 -1.01 -1.88
N SER A 64 -4.65 -0.83 -1.37
CA SER A 64 -3.45 -0.65 -2.19
C SER A 64 -2.54 -1.87 -2.06
N PRO A 65 -2.30 -2.62 -3.13
CA PRO A 65 -1.51 -3.84 -3.08
C PRO A 65 0.00 -3.62 -2.95
N GLY A 66 0.50 -2.40 -2.81
CA GLY A 66 1.92 -2.13 -2.59
C GLY A 66 2.50 -1.07 -3.53
N ASP A 67 3.80 -0.81 -3.37
CA ASP A 67 4.57 0.19 -4.09
C ASP A 67 3.95 1.59 -4.01
N GLN A 68 3.72 2.06 -2.79
CA GLN A 68 3.23 3.41 -2.53
C GLN A 68 4.25 4.45 -2.95
N VAL A 69 5.53 4.12 -2.85
CA VAL A 69 6.67 4.99 -3.17
C VAL A 69 7.52 4.41 -4.29
N SER A 70 8.34 5.24 -4.93
CA SER A 70 9.21 4.84 -6.03
C SER A 70 10.63 4.50 -5.60
N VAL A 71 11.16 5.15 -4.56
CA VAL A 71 12.51 4.88 -4.07
C VAL A 71 12.53 3.64 -3.19
N LYS A 72 13.49 2.75 -3.46
CA LYS A 72 13.79 1.63 -2.57
C LYS A 72 14.67 2.15 -1.45
N GLY A 73 14.15 2.27 -0.24
CA GLY A 73 14.94 2.68 0.91
C GLY A 73 16.01 1.64 1.25
N ASN A 74 17.27 2.04 1.29
CA ASN A 74 18.39 1.17 1.61
C ASN A 74 19.00 1.50 2.98
N GLU A 75 18.22 2.09 3.88
CA GLU A 75 18.66 2.53 5.21
C GLU A 75 19.74 3.65 5.19
N ASP A 76 20.09 4.20 4.03
CA ASP A 76 20.90 5.40 3.98
C ASP A 76 20.03 6.67 4.14
N ALA A 77 20.62 7.72 4.72
CA ALA A 77 19.88 8.92 5.08
C ALA A 77 19.23 9.64 3.88
N LYS A 78 19.82 9.50 2.69
CA LYS A 78 19.28 10.12 1.46
C LYS A 78 18.04 9.37 1.00
N ASP A 79 18.10 8.04 0.90
CA ASP A 79 17.00 7.21 0.45
C ASP A 79 15.85 7.23 1.46
N LEU A 80 16.14 7.23 2.77
CA LEU A 80 15.14 7.38 3.81
C LEU A 80 14.42 8.73 3.71
N LYS A 81 15.17 9.83 3.52
CA LYS A 81 14.54 11.14 3.32
C LYS A 81 13.66 11.16 2.08
N GLU A 82 14.11 10.57 0.99
CA GLU A 82 13.33 10.51 -0.25
C GLU A 82 12.07 9.65 -0.07
N GLN A 83 12.14 8.53 0.65
CA GLN A 83 10.96 7.74 1.00
C GLN A 83 9.95 8.53 1.84
N GLU A 84 10.42 9.27 2.85
CA GLU A 84 9.56 10.10 3.69
C GLU A 84 8.84 11.18 2.87
N ASP A 85 9.55 11.85 1.96
CA ASP A 85 8.95 12.84 1.04
C ASP A 85 7.88 12.18 0.15
N GLN A 86 8.11 10.97 -0.34
CA GLN A 86 7.19 10.23 -1.20
C GLN A 86 5.98 9.67 -0.42
N TYR A 87 6.16 9.11 0.78
CA TYR A 87 5.03 8.70 1.65
C TYR A 87 4.18 9.90 2.06
N SER A 88 4.81 11.04 2.38
CA SER A 88 4.09 12.28 2.65
C SER A 88 3.24 12.69 1.44
N GLY A 89 3.78 12.54 0.24
CA GLY A 89 3.06 12.76 -1.01
C GLY A 89 1.87 11.83 -1.19
N TYR A 90 2.05 10.53 -0.96
CA TYR A 90 0.99 9.53 -1.01
C TYR A 90 -0.15 9.86 -0.04
N LEU A 91 0.20 10.12 1.21
CA LEU A 91 -0.76 10.39 2.29
C LEU A 91 -1.42 11.78 2.18
N SER A 92 -0.88 12.69 1.36
CA SER A 92 -1.42 14.04 1.19
C SER A 92 -2.73 14.08 0.41
N ALA A 93 -3.12 13.00 -0.27
CA ALA A 93 -4.36 12.94 -1.05
C ALA A 93 -5.57 13.24 -0.14
N SER A 94 -6.38 14.22 -0.55
CA SER A 94 -7.49 14.73 0.27
C SER A 94 -8.52 13.67 0.65
N VAL A 95 -8.74 12.71 -0.24
CA VAL A 95 -9.65 11.57 -0.04
C VAL A 95 -9.21 10.72 1.15
N LEU A 96 -7.91 10.50 1.34
CA LEU A 96 -7.37 9.65 2.40
C LEU A 96 -7.56 10.22 3.82
N ARG A 97 -8.02 11.45 3.95
CA ARG A 97 -8.38 12.03 5.26
C ARG A 97 -9.62 11.39 5.86
N ASN A 98 -10.51 10.87 5.03
CA ASN A 98 -11.81 10.33 5.45
C ASN A 98 -12.05 8.91 4.93
N LEU A 99 -11.26 8.44 3.97
CA LEU A 99 -11.37 7.10 3.41
C LEU A 99 -10.34 6.19 4.09
N PRO A 100 -10.76 5.18 4.85
CA PRO A 100 -9.87 4.17 5.40
C PRO A 100 -9.07 3.48 4.29
N GLN A 101 -7.85 3.07 4.60
CA GLN A 101 -7.02 2.37 3.64
C GLN A 101 -6.39 1.12 4.23
N ALA A 102 -6.30 0.08 3.42
CA ALA A 102 -5.54 -1.13 3.68
C ALA A 102 -4.41 -1.24 2.64
N VAL A 103 -3.18 -1.28 3.09
CA VAL A 103 -2.00 -1.21 2.22
C VAL A 103 -1.12 -2.46 2.39
N ALA A 104 -0.68 -3.05 1.28
CA ALA A 104 0.32 -4.11 1.29
C ALA A 104 1.72 -3.52 1.15
N ILE A 105 2.73 -4.31 1.49
CA ILE A 105 4.14 -3.97 1.33
C ILE A 105 4.57 -4.37 -0.09
N GLY A 106 4.92 -3.39 -0.92
CA GLY A 106 5.51 -3.62 -2.23
C GLY A 106 7.03 -3.79 -2.17
N ASN A 107 7.65 -4.08 -3.30
CA ASN A 107 9.11 -4.26 -3.36
C ASN A 107 9.89 -2.94 -3.28
N HIS A 108 9.24 -1.80 -3.47
CA HIS A 108 9.82 -0.49 -3.20
C HIS A 108 9.65 -0.07 -1.74
N ASP A 109 8.69 -0.65 -1.02
CA ASP A 109 8.43 -0.36 0.39
C ASP A 109 9.26 -1.22 1.35
N CYS A 110 9.65 -2.43 0.94
CA CYS A 110 10.07 -3.51 1.85
C CYS A 110 11.44 -3.33 2.53
N SER A 111 12.31 -2.47 2.00
CA SER A 111 13.74 -2.44 2.36
C SER A 111 14.07 -1.55 3.56
N SER A 112 13.10 -0.84 4.14
CA SER A 112 13.29 0.02 5.31
C SER A 112 12.09 -0.01 6.25
N ALA A 113 12.26 0.55 7.44
CA ALA A 113 11.18 0.71 8.41
C ALA A 113 10.21 1.86 8.08
N SER A 114 10.47 2.66 7.05
CA SER A 114 9.62 3.82 6.72
C SER A 114 8.16 3.45 6.53
N TYR A 115 7.86 2.34 5.84
CA TYR A 115 6.49 1.87 5.65
C TYR A 115 5.73 1.73 6.99
N GLN A 116 6.27 0.99 7.94
CA GLN A 116 5.58 0.75 9.23
C GLN A 116 5.49 1.99 10.12
N ASN A 117 6.26 3.04 9.86
CA ASN A 117 6.12 4.32 10.53
C ASN A 117 4.87 5.10 10.07
N HIS A 118 4.38 4.80 8.87
CA HIS A 118 3.24 5.47 8.27
C HIS A 118 1.93 4.67 8.33
N PHE A 119 2.03 3.32 8.39
CA PHE A 119 0.86 2.45 8.33
C PHE A 119 0.74 1.58 9.59
N ASN A 120 -0.32 1.81 10.36
CA ASN A 120 -0.66 1.00 11.52
C ASN A 120 -1.61 -0.12 11.11
N ASN A 121 -1.07 -1.19 10.56
CA ASN A 121 -1.85 -2.31 10.06
C ASN A 121 -2.51 -3.10 11.21
N PRO A 122 -3.80 -3.46 11.09
CA PRO A 122 -4.49 -4.26 12.10
C PRO A 122 -4.02 -5.72 12.09
N ASN A 123 -4.00 -6.36 13.26
CA ASN A 123 -3.66 -7.78 13.42
C ASN A 123 -2.40 -8.22 12.65
N PRO A 124 -1.25 -7.53 12.81
CA PRO A 124 -0.02 -7.92 12.14
C PRO A 124 0.41 -9.33 12.60
N PHE A 125 0.86 -10.14 11.66
CA PHE A 125 1.33 -11.50 11.97
C PHE A 125 2.79 -11.47 12.44
N LEU A 126 2.99 -11.21 13.73
CA LEU A 126 4.32 -11.05 14.33
C LEU A 126 5.12 -12.36 14.46
N GLU A 127 4.53 -13.49 14.11
CA GLU A 127 5.14 -14.82 14.17
C GLU A 127 5.88 -15.19 12.86
N GLU A 128 5.94 -14.29 11.87
CA GLU A 128 6.76 -14.49 10.68
C GLU A 128 8.23 -14.71 11.06
N SER A 129 8.84 -15.75 10.51
CA SER A 129 10.24 -16.10 10.78
C SER A 129 11.23 -15.25 9.98
N THR A 130 10.78 -14.67 8.86
CA THR A 130 11.58 -13.86 7.95
C THR A 130 10.86 -12.56 7.55
N PRO A 131 10.48 -11.70 8.52
CA PRO A 131 9.84 -10.44 8.22
C PRO A 131 10.80 -9.51 7.45
N THR A 132 10.25 -8.58 6.67
CA THR A 132 11.05 -7.52 6.05
C THR A 132 11.22 -6.33 7.00
N PRO A 133 12.17 -5.41 6.77
CA PRO A 133 12.26 -4.16 7.53
C PRO A 133 10.96 -3.35 7.57
N ALA A 134 10.15 -3.44 6.52
CA ALA A 134 8.84 -2.79 6.45
C ALA A 134 7.75 -3.45 7.32
N GLY A 135 8.01 -4.64 7.86
CA GLY A 135 7.06 -5.36 8.73
C GLY A 135 6.52 -6.64 8.12
N ASN A 136 5.37 -7.03 8.60
CA ASN A 136 4.75 -8.34 8.40
C ASN A 136 3.48 -8.26 7.54
N GLY A 137 3.00 -9.42 7.09
CA GLY A 137 1.64 -9.57 6.64
C GLY A 137 0.62 -9.34 7.76
N TYR A 138 -0.63 -9.12 7.41
CA TYR A 138 -1.70 -8.85 8.36
C TYR A 138 -3.07 -9.26 7.81
N PHE A 139 -4.10 -9.17 8.63
CA PHE A 139 -5.47 -9.44 8.17
C PHE A 139 -6.49 -8.54 8.87
N TYR A 140 -7.63 -8.36 8.23
CA TYR A 140 -8.76 -7.63 8.80
C TYR A 140 -10.07 -8.14 8.21
N SER A 141 -11.16 -7.87 8.92
CA SER A 141 -12.52 -8.14 8.42
C SER A 141 -13.22 -6.82 8.12
N TYR A 142 -13.98 -6.80 7.03
CA TYR A 142 -14.93 -5.75 6.73
C TYR A 142 -16.23 -6.39 6.25
N GLY A 143 -17.32 -6.10 6.94
CA GLY A 143 -18.58 -6.78 6.70
C GLY A 143 -18.47 -8.30 6.84
N ASN A 144 -18.85 -9.03 5.81
CA ASN A 144 -18.77 -10.49 5.74
C ASN A 144 -17.52 -11.02 5.01
N ALA A 145 -16.55 -10.14 4.70
CA ALA A 145 -15.29 -10.50 4.05
C ALA A 145 -14.11 -10.44 5.01
N LEU A 146 -13.22 -11.41 4.87
CA LEU A 146 -11.89 -11.46 5.47
C LEU A 146 -10.85 -11.10 4.41
N PHE A 147 -10.06 -10.08 4.67
CA PHE A 147 -8.93 -9.67 3.87
C PHE A 147 -7.63 -10.15 4.52
N ILE A 148 -6.81 -10.85 3.77
CA ILE A 148 -5.51 -11.37 4.19
C ILE A 148 -4.45 -10.71 3.32
N VAL A 149 -3.65 -9.84 3.92
CA VAL A 149 -2.64 -9.04 3.21
C VAL A 149 -1.28 -9.68 3.45
N ILE A 150 -0.72 -10.25 2.40
CA ILE A 150 0.55 -10.97 2.44
C ILE A 150 1.69 -10.01 2.09
N ASN A 151 2.77 -10.03 2.89
CA ASN A 151 4.03 -9.42 2.50
C ASN A 151 4.77 -10.36 1.54
N ALA A 152 4.54 -10.21 0.24
CA ALA A 152 5.12 -11.07 -0.79
C ALA A 152 6.65 -10.92 -0.96
N ASN A 153 7.29 -9.99 -0.24
CA ASN A 153 8.75 -9.88 -0.17
C ASN A 153 9.35 -10.84 0.89
N ASN A 154 8.52 -11.42 1.74
CA ASN A 154 8.87 -12.60 2.53
C ASN A 154 8.66 -13.84 1.65
N TYR A 155 9.72 -14.54 1.26
CA TYR A 155 9.63 -15.74 0.39
C TYR A 155 9.37 -17.02 1.18
N ASN A 156 9.05 -16.95 2.46
CA ASN A 156 8.78 -18.11 3.30
C ASN A 156 7.32 -18.56 3.20
N ALA A 157 7.05 -19.57 2.41
CA ALA A 157 5.71 -20.11 2.24
C ALA A 157 5.07 -20.62 3.55
N ALA A 158 5.88 -21.05 4.54
CA ALA A 158 5.36 -21.49 5.83
C ALA A 158 4.79 -20.34 6.65
N ASP A 159 5.42 -19.16 6.59
CA ASP A 159 4.91 -17.94 7.23
C ASP A 159 3.57 -17.53 6.61
N HIS A 160 3.47 -17.53 5.28
CA HIS A 160 2.20 -17.21 4.59
C HIS A 160 1.09 -18.19 4.94
N LYS A 161 1.41 -19.50 4.99
CA LYS A 161 0.46 -20.52 5.40
C LYS A 161 -0.04 -20.27 6.82
N ALA A 162 0.87 -20.00 7.74
CA ALA A 162 0.53 -19.74 9.16
C ALA A 162 -0.35 -18.48 9.33
N LEU A 163 -0.03 -17.39 8.62
CA LEU A 163 -0.87 -16.17 8.55
C LEU A 163 -2.28 -16.50 8.07
N ILE A 164 -2.41 -17.23 6.95
CA ILE A 164 -3.71 -17.58 6.36
C ILE A 164 -4.52 -18.45 7.32
N GLU A 165 -3.90 -19.47 7.92
CA GLU A 165 -4.57 -20.38 8.88
C GLU A 165 -5.05 -19.62 10.12
N LYS A 166 -4.23 -18.72 10.68
CA LYS A 166 -4.60 -17.86 11.80
C LYS A 166 -5.79 -16.95 11.44
N ALA A 167 -5.70 -16.26 10.31
CA ALA A 167 -6.74 -15.35 9.85
C ALA A 167 -8.09 -16.06 9.68
N ILE A 168 -8.09 -17.25 9.05
CA ILE A 168 -9.30 -18.07 8.87
C ILE A 168 -9.84 -18.57 10.21
N LYS A 169 -8.97 -19.04 11.11
CA LYS A 169 -9.36 -19.53 12.44
C LYS A 169 -10.03 -18.45 13.27
N GLU A 170 -9.51 -17.22 13.21
CA GLU A 170 -10.08 -16.10 13.96
C GLU A 170 -11.35 -15.50 13.31
N ASN A 171 -11.59 -15.80 12.02
CA ASN A 171 -12.74 -15.31 11.26
C ASN A 171 -13.52 -16.46 10.59
N PRO A 172 -14.04 -17.44 11.35
CA PRO A 172 -14.63 -18.66 10.79
C PRO A 172 -15.90 -18.39 9.99
N ASN A 173 -16.61 -17.29 10.28
CA ASN A 173 -17.89 -16.95 9.67
C ASN A 173 -17.77 -16.06 8.41
N ALA A 174 -16.54 -15.69 8.00
CA ALA A 174 -16.33 -14.90 6.80
C ALA A 174 -16.84 -15.64 5.56
N LYS A 175 -17.75 -15.02 4.81
CA LYS A 175 -18.30 -15.58 3.56
C LYS A 175 -17.29 -15.47 2.42
N TRP A 176 -16.53 -14.38 2.42
CA TRP A 176 -15.51 -14.11 1.41
C TRP A 176 -14.12 -14.08 2.04
N ARG A 177 -13.14 -14.64 1.35
CA ARG A 177 -11.74 -14.58 1.73
C ARG A 177 -10.97 -14.01 0.55
N ILE A 178 -10.41 -12.81 0.75
CA ILE A 178 -9.72 -12.04 -0.27
C ILE A 178 -8.25 -11.97 0.14
N VAL A 179 -7.36 -12.47 -0.71
CA VAL A 179 -5.91 -12.35 -0.51
C VAL A 179 -5.41 -11.18 -1.32
N VAL A 180 -4.65 -10.31 -0.67
CA VAL A 180 -4.01 -9.15 -1.27
C VAL A 180 -2.50 -9.32 -1.17
N MET A 181 -1.80 -9.17 -2.28
CA MET A 181 -0.34 -9.23 -2.34
C MET A 181 0.15 -8.33 -3.49
N HIS A 182 1.41 -7.92 -3.39
CA HIS A 182 2.00 -7.02 -4.40
C HIS A 182 2.48 -7.79 -5.63
N GLN A 183 3.39 -8.74 -5.45
CA GLN A 183 3.91 -9.55 -6.55
C GLN A 183 2.92 -10.65 -6.92
N ASP A 184 2.97 -11.07 -8.17
CA ASP A 184 2.29 -12.27 -8.63
C ASP A 184 3.00 -13.54 -8.12
N ILE A 185 2.38 -14.67 -8.36
CA ILE A 185 2.82 -15.99 -7.88
C ILE A 185 3.53 -16.84 -8.96
N TYR A 186 3.97 -16.21 -10.04
CA TYR A 186 4.68 -16.88 -11.14
C TYR A 186 6.18 -16.87 -10.97
#